data_46a3dd98437908635eb84a2c1f79aa95
#
_entry.id   46a3dd98437908635eb84a2c1f79aa95
#
_cell.length_a   1.000
_cell.length_b   1.000
_cell.length_c   1.000
_cell.angle_alpha   90.00
_cell.angle_beta   90.00
_cell.angle_gamma   90.00
#
_symmetry.space_group_name_H-M   'P 1'
#
loop_
_entity.id
_entity.type
_entity.pdbx_description
1 polymer ?
#
loop_
_entity_poly.entity_id
_entity_poly.type
_entity_poly.pdbx_seq_one_letter_code
_entity_poly.pdbx_strand_id
1 'polypeptide(L)'
;MAILGLVLSAMASNVLGSLWYSPMLFGTPWCLLVHKCQPCQLKLSTSSAVTVYGLTTAGNLTTLVLLRLAISQFVANWQQLFCLASAAFALIVGNQLPHYLFQSSPLPLYWINFGYDAAVIFIGCVLMFAVPI
;
A
#
# COMPACT_ATOMS: atom_id res chain seq x y z
N MET A 1 -20.41 12.79 1.19
CA MET A 1 -19.91 11.91 2.27
C MET A 1 -19.03 10.75 1.75
N ALA A 2 -19.31 10.19 0.55
CA ALA A 2 -18.44 9.17 -0.07
C ALA A 2 -16.95 9.57 -0.19
N ILE A 3 -16.67 10.86 -0.36
CA ILE A 3 -15.32 11.41 -0.46
C ILE A 3 -14.56 11.32 0.87
N LEU A 4 -15.25 11.44 2.01
CA LEU A 4 -14.61 11.44 3.33
C LEU A 4 -13.91 10.10 3.61
N GLY A 5 -14.58 8.97 3.35
CA GLY A 5 -13.97 7.64 3.52
C GLY A 5 -12.73 7.44 2.64
N LEU A 6 -12.79 7.93 1.39
CA LEU A 6 -11.64 7.90 0.47
C LEU A 6 -10.48 8.77 0.96
N VAL A 7 -10.76 10.00 1.42
CA VAL A 7 -9.75 10.91 1.96
C VAL A 7 -9.09 10.32 3.20
N LEU A 8 -9.88 9.79 4.14
CA LEU A 8 -9.36 9.13 5.33
C LEU A 8 -8.49 7.92 4.99
N SER A 9 -8.90 7.11 4.01
CA SER A 9 -8.12 5.96 3.53
C SER A 9 -6.80 6.39 2.89
N ALA A 10 -6.81 7.46 2.09
CA ALA A 10 -5.60 8.01 1.49
C ALA A 10 -4.64 8.60 2.54
N MET A 11 -5.17 9.30 3.54
CA MET A 11 -4.34 9.79 4.67
C MET A 11 -3.77 8.63 5.49
N ALA A 12 -4.59 7.63 5.81
CA ALA A 12 -4.15 6.44 6.55
C ALA A 12 -3.05 5.67 5.80
N SER A 13 -3.16 5.52 4.47
CA SER A 13 -2.13 4.84 3.67
C SER A 13 -0.79 5.58 3.66
N ASN A 14 -0.80 6.92 3.61
CA ASN A 14 0.43 7.73 3.70
C ASN A 14 1.08 7.65 5.09
N VAL A 15 0.28 7.75 6.15
CA VAL A 15 0.77 7.58 7.54
C VAL A 15 1.33 6.18 7.72
N LEU A 16 0.60 5.15 7.29
CA LEU A 16 1.04 3.77 7.34
C LEU A 16 2.36 3.56 6.58
N GLY A 17 2.49 4.11 5.37
CA GLY A 17 3.72 4.03 4.58
C GLY A 17 4.90 4.68 5.28
N SER A 18 4.70 5.84 5.87
CA SER A 18 5.73 6.54 6.65
C SER A 18 6.19 5.73 7.86
N LEU A 19 5.26 5.08 8.56
CA LEU A 19 5.57 4.21 9.69
C LEU A 19 6.20 2.89 9.25
N TRP A 20 5.65 2.26 8.20
CA TRP A 20 6.09 0.95 7.69
C TRP A 20 7.54 0.95 7.24
N TYR A 21 7.91 1.98 6.47
CA TYR A 21 9.27 2.16 5.96
C TYR A 21 10.15 3.04 6.88
N SER A 22 9.71 3.31 8.11
CA SER A 22 10.55 3.96 9.11
C SER A 22 11.55 2.98 9.71
N PRO A 23 12.67 3.48 10.28
CA PRO A 23 13.63 2.63 11.00
C PRO A 23 13.02 1.88 12.20
N MET A 24 11.86 2.32 12.69
CA MET A 24 11.16 1.68 13.80
C MET A 24 10.49 0.35 13.41
N LEU A 25 10.11 0.17 12.14
CA LEU A 25 9.49 -1.05 11.63
C LEU A 25 10.40 -1.73 10.59
N PHE A 26 10.08 -1.60 9.33
CA PHE A 26 10.75 -2.33 8.25
C PHE A 26 11.73 -1.49 7.44
N GLY A 27 11.89 -0.19 7.74
CA GLY A 27 12.74 0.71 6.96
C GLY A 27 14.22 0.31 6.94
N THR A 28 14.76 -0.15 8.07
CA THR A 28 16.16 -0.61 8.12
C THR A 28 16.39 -1.85 7.26
N PRO A 29 15.67 -2.97 7.43
CA PRO A 29 15.85 -4.14 6.57
C PRO A 29 15.51 -3.84 5.10
N TRP A 30 14.51 -3.00 4.84
CA TRP A 30 14.17 -2.58 3.48
C TRP A 30 15.32 -1.81 2.81
N CYS A 31 15.89 -0.81 3.49
CA CYS A 31 17.05 -0.06 2.98
C CYS A 31 18.27 -0.96 2.69
N LEU A 32 18.56 -1.88 3.57
CA LEU A 32 19.68 -2.82 3.38
C LEU A 32 19.46 -3.73 2.17
N LEU A 33 18.21 -4.18 1.95
CA LEU A 33 17.88 -5.06 0.84
C LEU A 33 17.85 -4.33 -0.52
N VAL A 34 17.34 -3.09 -0.54
CA VAL A 34 17.19 -2.31 -1.78
C VAL A 34 18.44 -1.51 -2.11
N HIS A 35 18.96 -0.75 -1.15
CA HIS A 35 20.05 0.20 -1.39
C HIS A 35 21.40 -0.27 -0.88
N LYS A 36 21.47 -1.41 -0.19
CA LYS A 36 22.69 -1.97 0.42
C LYS A 36 23.41 -1.00 1.37
N CYS A 37 22.65 -0.06 1.95
CA CYS A 37 23.16 0.95 2.89
C CYS A 37 22.20 1.16 4.06
N GLN A 38 22.70 1.75 5.14
CA GLN A 38 21.85 2.13 6.28
C GLN A 38 20.93 3.31 5.91
N PRO A 39 19.73 3.44 6.52
CA PRO A 39 18.81 4.54 6.24
C PRO A 39 19.43 5.94 6.42
N CYS A 40 20.32 6.10 7.39
CA CYS A 40 21.03 7.36 7.63
C CYS A 40 22.03 7.74 6.53
N GLN A 41 22.43 6.80 5.69
CA GLN A 41 23.35 7.01 4.56
C GLN A 41 22.62 7.33 3.27
N LEU A 42 21.31 7.13 3.24
CA LEU A 42 20.49 7.37 2.05
C LEU A 42 20.24 8.87 1.88
N LYS A 43 20.99 9.50 0.99
CA LYS A 43 20.79 10.93 0.60
C LYS A 43 19.92 10.99 -0.65
N LEU A 44 18.61 11.06 -0.48
CA LEU A 44 17.70 11.39 -1.57
C LEU A 44 17.73 12.91 -1.82
N SER A 45 17.86 13.31 -3.08
CA SER A 45 17.64 14.74 -3.43
C SER A 45 16.17 15.08 -3.20
N THR A 46 15.86 16.32 -2.89
CA THR A 46 14.49 16.78 -2.65
C THR A 46 13.58 16.48 -3.86
N SER A 47 14.07 16.69 -5.07
CA SER A 47 13.33 16.38 -6.30
C SER A 47 13.03 14.88 -6.46
N SER A 48 14.00 14.02 -6.17
CA SER A 48 13.80 12.55 -6.20
C SER A 48 12.81 12.10 -5.14
N ALA A 49 12.90 12.66 -3.93
CA ALA A 49 11.97 12.35 -2.85
C ALA A 49 10.53 12.76 -3.22
N VAL A 50 10.33 13.98 -3.71
CA VAL A 50 9.01 14.47 -4.16
C VAL A 50 8.43 13.58 -5.26
N THR A 51 9.25 13.18 -6.23
CA THR A 51 8.80 12.29 -7.32
C THR A 51 8.39 10.91 -6.79
N VAL A 52 9.20 10.30 -5.95
CA VAL A 52 8.91 8.97 -5.37
C VAL A 52 7.64 9.01 -4.53
N TYR A 53 7.54 9.93 -3.58
CA TYR A 53 6.36 10.04 -2.73
C TYR A 53 5.11 10.44 -3.52
N GLY A 54 5.24 11.34 -4.50
CA GLY A 54 4.14 11.76 -5.36
C GLY A 54 3.58 10.61 -6.19
N LEU A 55 4.43 9.83 -6.85
CA LEU A 55 4.00 8.68 -7.65
C LEU A 55 3.42 7.56 -6.77
N THR A 56 4.00 7.30 -5.61
CA THR A 56 3.47 6.30 -4.66
C THR A 56 2.09 6.72 -4.16
N THR A 57 1.91 7.98 -3.77
CA THR A 57 0.62 8.51 -3.33
C THR A 57 -0.42 8.44 -4.45
N ALA A 58 -0.04 8.79 -5.68
CA ALA A 58 -0.93 8.70 -6.85
C ALA A 58 -1.34 7.24 -7.14
N GLY A 59 -0.42 6.29 -7.06
CA GLY A 59 -0.69 4.87 -7.21
C GLY A 59 -1.66 4.34 -6.13
N ASN A 60 -1.40 4.66 -4.87
CA ASN A 60 -2.27 4.29 -3.76
C ASN A 60 -3.66 4.90 -3.93
N LEU A 61 -3.75 6.18 -4.30
CA LEU A 61 -5.03 6.86 -4.52
C LEU A 61 -5.82 6.19 -5.66
N THR A 62 -5.17 5.83 -6.75
CA THR A 62 -5.81 5.12 -7.87
C THR A 62 -6.39 3.79 -7.40
N THR A 63 -5.63 3.00 -6.64
CA THR A 63 -6.09 1.73 -6.06
C THR A 63 -7.30 1.94 -5.15
N LEU A 64 -7.25 2.94 -4.26
CA LEU A 64 -8.34 3.25 -3.33
C LEU A 64 -9.60 3.72 -4.06
N VAL A 65 -9.48 4.50 -5.13
CA VAL A 65 -10.61 4.92 -5.97
C VAL A 65 -11.28 3.72 -6.62
N LEU A 66 -10.50 2.80 -7.21
CA LEU A 66 -11.03 1.58 -7.82
C LEU A 66 -11.71 0.68 -6.78
N LEU A 67 -11.10 0.51 -5.60
CA LEU A 67 -11.71 -0.22 -4.49
C LEU A 67 -13.02 0.45 -4.02
N ARG A 68 -13.05 1.77 -3.95
CA ARG A 68 -14.28 2.51 -3.57
C ARG A 68 -15.40 2.28 -4.57
N LEU A 69 -15.10 2.29 -5.87
CA LEU A 69 -16.08 1.99 -6.92
C LEU A 69 -16.59 0.55 -6.78
N ALA A 70 -15.70 -0.41 -6.57
CA ALA A 70 -16.08 -1.80 -6.36
C ALA A 70 -16.93 -2.00 -5.10
N ILE A 71 -16.56 -1.36 -3.98
CA ILE A 71 -17.34 -1.39 -2.73
C ILE A 71 -18.76 -0.86 -2.97
N SER A 72 -18.89 0.25 -3.68
CA SER A 72 -20.20 0.87 -3.93
C SER A 72 -21.12 0.03 -4.81
N GLN A 73 -20.59 -0.86 -5.63
CA GLN A 73 -21.37 -1.68 -6.57
C GLN A 73 -21.63 -3.10 -6.04
N PHE A 74 -20.70 -3.68 -5.29
CA PHE A 74 -20.72 -5.12 -5.02
C PHE A 74 -20.73 -5.47 -3.53
N VAL A 75 -20.62 -4.50 -2.61
CA VAL A 75 -20.48 -4.77 -1.18
C VAL A 75 -21.68 -4.24 -0.40
N ALA A 76 -22.45 -5.19 0.17
CA ALA A 76 -23.58 -4.89 1.05
C ALA A 76 -23.29 -5.20 2.52
N ASN A 77 -22.29 -6.02 2.81
CA ASN A 77 -21.96 -6.47 4.17
C ASN A 77 -20.45 -6.70 4.35
N TRP A 78 -20.04 -6.87 5.62
CA TRP A 78 -18.64 -7.07 5.98
C TRP A 78 -17.99 -8.30 5.36
N GLN A 79 -18.75 -9.38 5.17
CA GLN A 79 -18.23 -10.60 4.55
C GLN A 79 -17.83 -10.35 3.10
N GLN A 80 -18.68 -9.68 2.33
CA GLN A 80 -18.38 -9.30 0.95
C GLN A 80 -17.21 -8.32 0.87
N LEU A 81 -17.09 -7.40 1.85
CA LEU A 81 -15.95 -6.50 1.94
C LEU A 81 -14.63 -7.25 2.08
N PHE A 82 -14.57 -8.20 3.03
CA PHE A 82 -13.36 -9.01 3.23
C PHE A 82 -13.06 -9.91 2.04
N CYS A 83 -14.07 -10.45 1.36
CA CYS A 83 -13.88 -11.20 0.12
C CYS A 83 -13.28 -10.31 -0.98
N LEU A 84 -13.81 -9.09 -1.17
CA LEU A 84 -13.29 -8.13 -2.15
C LEU A 84 -11.84 -7.73 -1.82
N ALA A 85 -11.55 -7.38 -0.56
CA ALA A 85 -10.21 -7.00 -0.13
C ALA A 85 -9.20 -8.14 -0.35
N SER A 86 -9.59 -9.38 -0.02
CA SER A 86 -8.75 -10.56 -0.21
C SER A 86 -8.51 -10.85 -1.70
N ALA A 87 -9.53 -10.71 -2.54
CA ALA A 87 -9.40 -10.88 -3.98
C ALA A 87 -8.49 -9.81 -4.60
N ALA A 88 -8.64 -8.55 -4.21
CA ALA A 88 -7.79 -7.46 -4.66
C ALA A 88 -6.31 -7.69 -4.25
N PHE A 89 -6.08 -8.11 -3.01
CA PHE A 89 -4.75 -8.45 -2.53
C PHE A 89 -4.15 -9.63 -3.30
N ALA A 90 -4.91 -10.71 -3.51
CA ALA A 90 -4.46 -11.87 -4.27
C ALA A 90 -4.08 -11.51 -5.72
N LEU A 91 -4.82 -10.62 -6.37
CA LEU A 91 -4.49 -10.11 -7.70
C LEU A 91 -3.16 -9.35 -7.71
N ILE A 92 -2.92 -8.48 -6.73
CA ILE A 92 -1.66 -7.74 -6.61
C ILE A 92 -0.50 -8.71 -6.40
N VAL A 93 -0.61 -9.63 -5.46
CA VAL A 93 0.42 -10.64 -5.17
C VAL A 93 0.71 -11.48 -6.41
N GLY A 94 -0.34 -12.01 -7.05
CA GLY A 94 -0.19 -12.87 -8.23
C GLY A 94 0.46 -12.16 -9.41
N ASN A 95 0.14 -10.87 -9.60
CA ASN A 95 0.72 -10.09 -10.70
C ASN A 95 2.16 -9.63 -10.42
N GLN A 96 2.50 -9.33 -9.17
CA GLN A 96 3.84 -8.85 -8.83
C GLN A 96 4.85 -9.98 -8.58
N LEU A 97 4.41 -11.16 -8.15
CA LEU A 97 5.30 -12.29 -7.83
C LEU A 97 6.26 -12.66 -8.97
N PRO A 98 5.82 -12.79 -10.24
CA PRO A 98 6.73 -13.07 -11.34
C PRO A 98 7.82 -12.00 -11.49
N HIS A 99 7.47 -10.72 -11.34
CA HIS A 99 8.44 -9.63 -11.45
C HIS A 99 9.55 -9.74 -10.39
N TYR A 100 9.20 -10.06 -9.14
CA TYR A 100 10.19 -10.29 -8.09
C TYR A 100 11.09 -11.48 -8.38
N LEU A 101 10.52 -12.58 -8.87
CA LEU A 101 11.28 -13.79 -9.20
C LEU A 101 12.24 -13.57 -10.36
N PHE A 102 11.77 -12.94 -11.45
CA PHE A 102 12.61 -12.65 -12.61
C PHE A 102 13.69 -11.60 -12.33
N GLN A 103 13.44 -10.66 -11.41
CA GLN A 103 14.44 -9.68 -10.98
C GLN A 103 15.43 -10.24 -9.97
N SER A 104 15.29 -11.51 -9.55
CA SER A 104 16.10 -12.14 -8.50
C SER A 104 16.12 -11.33 -7.20
N SER A 105 15.02 -10.64 -6.90
CA SER A 105 14.88 -9.84 -5.69
C SER A 105 14.81 -10.74 -4.46
N PRO A 106 15.43 -10.33 -3.32
CA PRO A 106 15.42 -11.14 -2.12
C PRO A 106 14.01 -11.33 -1.54
N LEU A 107 13.66 -12.55 -1.17
CA LEU A 107 12.33 -12.90 -0.61
C LEU A 107 11.90 -12.03 0.58
N PRO A 108 12.76 -11.63 1.53
CA PRO A 108 12.34 -10.73 2.60
C PRO A 108 11.80 -9.40 2.11
N LEU A 109 12.33 -8.85 1.01
CA LEU A 109 11.81 -7.61 0.39
C LEU A 109 10.39 -7.79 -0.11
N TYR A 110 10.10 -8.95 -0.73
CA TYR A 110 8.76 -9.33 -1.16
C TYR A 110 7.77 -9.27 0.01
N TRP A 111 8.07 -9.92 1.14
CA TRP A 111 7.18 -9.95 2.29
C TRP A 111 6.96 -8.57 2.93
N ILE A 112 7.99 -7.72 2.98
CA ILE A 112 7.86 -6.36 3.50
C ILE A 112 6.88 -5.54 2.64
N ASN A 113 7.04 -5.59 1.33
CA ASN A 113 6.21 -4.81 0.42
C ASN A 113 4.75 -5.32 0.37
N PHE A 114 4.55 -6.64 0.30
CA PHE A 114 3.19 -7.20 0.32
C PHE A 114 2.47 -7.03 1.64
N GLY A 115 3.20 -7.05 2.76
CA GLY A 115 2.62 -6.71 4.06
C GLY A 115 2.07 -5.28 4.07
N TYR A 116 2.79 -4.34 3.47
CA TYR A 116 2.32 -2.96 3.29
C TYR A 116 1.07 -2.90 2.40
N ASP A 117 1.10 -3.54 1.23
CA ASP A 117 -0.03 -3.55 0.29
C ASP A 117 -1.29 -4.16 0.94
N ALA A 118 -1.13 -5.27 1.67
CA ALA A 118 -2.22 -5.87 2.44
C ALA A 118 -2.82 -4.87 3.44
N ALA A 119 -1.97 -4.21 4.23
CA ALA A 119 -2.42 -3.26 5.24
C ALA A 119 -3.15 -2.07 4.61
N VAL A 120 -2.66 -1.51 3.50
CA VAL A 120 -3.32 -0.42 2.75
C VAL A 120 -4.69 -0.85 2.24
N ILE A 121 -4.79 -2.03 1.62
CA ILE A 121 -6.04 -2.55 1.07
C ILE A 121 -7.08 -2.79 2.17
N PHE A 122 -6.72 -3.55 3.21
CA PHE A 122 -7.67 -3.91 4.27
C PHE A 122 -8.10 -2.69 5.09
N ILE A 123 -7.18 -1.84 5.53
CA ILE A 123 -7.51 -0.61 6.27
C ILE A 123 -8.33 0.34 5.39
N GLY A 124 -7.93 0.52 4.13
CA GLY A 124 -8.65 1.36 3.18
C GLY A 124 -10.09 0.87 2.95
N CYS A 125 -10.29 -0.43 2.74
CA CYS A 125 -11.61 -1.03 2.58
C CYS A 125 -12.49 -0.82 3.82
N VAL A 126 -11.94 -1.06 5.02
CA VAL A 126 -12.67 -0.88 6.28
C VAL A 126 -13.08 0.58 6.47
N LEU A 127 -12.17 1.53 6.27
CA LEU A 127 -12.48 2.96 6.41
C LEU A 127 -13.53 3.42 5.40
N MET A 128 -13.42 2.98 4.15
CA MET A 128 -14.39 3.34 3.10
C MET A 128 -15.77 2.72 3.31
N PHE A 129 -15.86 1.57 3.96
CA PHE A 129 -17.12 0.90 4.26
C PHE A 129 -17.75 1.40 5.55
N ALA A 130 -16.95 1.65 6.59
CA ALA A 130 -17.43 2.11 7.89
C ALA A 130 -17.89 3.58 7.89
N VAL A 131 -17.33 4.42 7.00
CA VAL A 131 -17.78 5.81 6.85
C VAL A 131 -18.94 5.84 5.86
N PRO A 132 -20.18 5.99 6.33
CA PRO A 132 -21.36 5.87 5.49
C PRO A 132 -21.41 6.97 4.43
N ILE A 133 -22.08 6.64 3.36
CA ILE A 133 -22.31 7.50 2.19
C ILE A 133 -23.18 8.70 2.54
#